data_8d81d966e067589535f5f3acb5c0bea0
#
_entry.id   8d81d966e067589535f5f3acb5c0bea0
#
_cell.length_a   1.000
_cell.length_b   1.000
_cell.length_c   1.000
_cell.angle_alpha   90.00
_cell.angle_beta   90.00
_cell.angle_gamma   90.00
#
_symmetry.space_group_name_H-M   'P 1'
#
loop_
_entity.id
_entity.type
_entity.pdbx_description
1 polymer ?
#
loop_
_entity_poly.entity_id
_entity_poly.type
_entity_poly.pdbx_seq_one_letter_code
_entity_poly.pdbx_strand_id
1 'polypeptide(L)'
;MRMIKDYRAITNGKYRLVCNVLIPIILGVILVLIDAVVRNCYVTVVMFGFGAAFVTAIEVMGDYWGFGAICVKGCLGMDYLKTSTTGKAMLRNALMADLLVRPVRIAICMALVAVPYGIMVGNPVRPFCLSVLLTANLSVWALNITRYVQSVQVMSVLSMLAYGASGAAVIYITISSGLQKFTWLIMAALAVLLPVGIYVTRRHMYRKVEASYLDMD
;
A
#
# COMPACT_ATOMS: atom_id res chain seq x y z
N MET A 1 -7.35 -15.59 -14.13
CA MET A 1 -7.85 -14.54 -15.04
C MET A 1 -9.14 -13.84 -14.58
N ARG A 2 -10.15 -14.55 -14.02
CA ARG A 2 -11.42 -13.95 -13.57
C ARG A 2 -11.23 -12.89 -12.47
N MET A 3 -10.42 -13.15 -11.44
CA MET A 3 -10.14 -12.23 -10.34
C MET A 3 -9.64 -10.84 -10.79
N ILE A 4 -8.73 -10.79 -11.78
CA ILE A 4 -8.20 -9.52 -12.30
C ILE A 4 -9.26 -8.77 -13.12
N LYS A 5 -10.13 -9.48 -13.85
CA LYS A 5 -11.25 -8.85 -14.57
C LYS A 5 -12.24 -8.23 -13.58
N ASP A 6 -12.60 -8.96 -12.54
CA ASP A 6 -13.51 -8.51 -11.48
C ASP A 6 -12.93 -7.28 -10.74
N TYR A 7 -11.63 -7.31 -10.42
CA TYR A 7 -10.91 -6.16 -9.85
C TYR A 7 -10.96 -4.93 -10.78
N ARG A 8 -10.72 -5.13 -12.08
CA ARG A 8 -10.77 -4.05 -13.07
C ARG A 8 -12.15 -3.46 -13.26
N ALA A 9 -13.20 -4.26 -13.11
CA ALA A 9 -14.57 -3.82 -13.27
C ALA A 9 -15.06 -2.98 -12.07
N ILE A 10 -14.60 -3.29 -10.86
CA ILE A 10 -14.99 -2.58 -9.64
C ILE A 10 -14.17 -1.31 -9.43
N THR A 11 -12.85 -1.33 -9.76
CA THR A 11 -11.97 -0.18 -9.53
C THR A 11 -12.03 0.84 -10.66
N ASN A 12 -11.99 2.12 -10.29
CA ASN A 12 -11.97 3.21 -11.26
C ASN A 12 -10.65 3.19 -12.07
N GLY A 13 -10.76 3.14 -13.41
CA GLY A 13 -9.62 3.08 -14.32
C GLY A 13 -8.73 4.33 -14.27
N LYS A 14 -9.32 5.52 -14.13
CA LYS A 14 -8.58 6.79 -13.98
C LYS A 14 -7.74 6.78 -12.70
N TYR A 15 -8.33 6.36 -11.60
CA TYR A 15 -7.65 6.21 -10.32
C TYR A 15 -6.45 5.26 -10.43
N ARG A 16 -6.62 4.09 -11.06
CA ARG A 16 -5.52 3.13 -11.26
C ARG A 16 -4.37 3.72 -12.09
N LEU A 17 -4.68 4.47 -13.14
CA LEU A 17 -3.66 5.12 -13.97
C LEU A 17 -2.89 6.16 -13.14
N VAL A 18 -3.60 7.03 -12.44
CA VAL A 18 -2.96 8.12 -11.67
C VAL A 18 -2.13 7.54 -10.51
N CYS A 19 -2.73 6.74 -9.65
CA CYS A 19 -2.06 6.30 -8.43
C CYS A 19 -1.02 5.20 -8.65
N ASN A 20 -1.22 4.32 -9.66
CA ASN A 20 -0.32 3.18 -9.87
C ASN A 20 0.77 3.45 -10.92
N VAL A 21 0.62 4.47 -11.74
CA VAL A 21 1.57 4.76 -12.84
C VAL A 21 2.11 6.18 -12.74
N LEU A 22 1.24 7.19 -12.83
CA LEU A 22 1.69 8.59 -12.93
C LEU A 22 2.41 9.05 -11.66
N ILE A 23 1.81 8.87 -10.49
CA ILE A 23 2.40 9.35 -9.23
C ILE A 23 3.75 8.67 -8.94
N PRO A 24 3.91 7.34 -9.04
CA PRO A 24 5.20 6.69 -8.84
C PRO A 24 6.28 7.15 -9.82
N ILE A 25 5.95 7.36 -11.09
CA ILE A 25 6.90 7.86 -12.09
C ILE A 25 7.33 9.28 -11.75
N ILE A 26 6.38 10.18 -11.47
CA ILE A 26 6.67 11.57 -11.12
C ILE A 26 7.55 11.61 -9.85
N LEU A 27 7.19 10.84 -8.83
CA LEU A 27 7.96 10.75 -7.60
C LEU A 27 9.40 10.26 -7.86
N GLY A 28 9.57 9.19 -8.62
CA GLY A 28 10.86 8.66 -8.99
C GLY A 28 11.73 9.68 -9.73
N VAL A 29 11.15 10.38 -10.72
CA VAL A 29 11.85 11.43 -11.48
C VAL A 29 12.27 12.59 -10.56
N ILE A 30 11.39 13.06 -9.69
CA ILE A 30 11.70 14.14 -8.72
C ILE A 30 12.86 13.71 -7.82
N LEU A 31 12.85 12.50 -7.30
CA LEU A 31 13.91 11.99 -6.43
C LEU A 31 15.24 11.86 -7.16
N VAL A 32 15.23 11.40 -8.42
CA VAL A 32 16.45 11.34 -9.26
C VAL A 32 17.01 12.76 -9.51
N LEU A 33 16.15 13.74 -9.80
CA LEU A 33 16.59 15.12 -10.04
C LEU A 33 17.18 15.74 -8.77
N ILE A 34 16.53 15.54 -7.61
CA ILE A 34 17.06 16.04 -6.33
C ILE A 34 18.43 15.44 -6.04
N ASP A 35 18.56 14.13 -6.23
CA ASP A 35 19.83 13.42 -6.00
C ASP A 35 20.94 13.91 -6.92
N ALA A 36 20.65 14.12 -8.21
CA ALA A 36 21.61 14.65 -9.18
C ALA A 36 22.12 16.04 -8.82
N VAL A 37 21.30 16.88 -8.17
CA VAL A 37 21.65 18.25 -7.74
C VAL A 37 22.43 18.24 -6.44
N VAL A 38 21.92 17.52 -5.43
CA VAL A 38 22.43 17.60 -4.04
C VAL A 38 23.67 16.74 -3.83
N ARG A 39 23.75 15.57 -4.45
CA ARG A 39 24.88 14.62 -4.39
C ARG A 39 25.40 14.36 -2.96
N ASN A 40 24.50 14.21 -2.00
CA ASN A 40 24.84 13.99 -0.61
C ASN A 40 24.19 12.69 -0.11
N CYS A 41 25.01 11.73 0.32
CA CYS A 41 24.57 10.39 0.76
C CYS A 41 23.49 10.46 1.87
N TYR A 42 23.61 11.37 2.84
CA TYR A 42 22.61 11.50 3.91
C TYR A 42 21.27 12.02 3.37
N VAL A 43 21.32 12.98 2.46
CA VAL A 43 20.10 13.50 1.82
C VAL A 43 19.45 12.41 0.99
N THR A 44 20.23 11.62 0.25
CA THR A 44 19.72 10.48 -0.54
C THR A 44 18.99 9.46 0.35
N VAL A 45 19.55 9.10 1.51
CA VAL A 45 18.89 8.19 2.48
C VAL A 45 17.58 8.78 2.99
N VAL A 46 17.57 10.06 3.35
CA VAL A 46 16.38 10.75 3.83
C VAL A 46 15.32 10.82 2.73
N MET A 47 15.71 11.18 1.50
CA MET A 47 14.79 11.22 0.34
C MET A 47 14.23 9.84 0.00
N PHE A 48 15.04 8.79 0.12
CA PHE A 48 14.55 7.41 -0.04
C PHE A 48 13.47 7.07 1.00
N GLY A 49 13.68 7.44 2.27
CA GLY A 49 12.69 7.28 3.34
C GLY A 49 11.40 8.07 3.07
N PHE A 50 11.52 9.30 2.59
CA PHE A 50 10.35 10.09 2.16
C PHE A 50 9.62 9.44 0.99
N GLY A 51 10.34 8.88 0.02
CA GLY A 51 9.73 8.12 -1.08
C GLY A 51 8.92 6.93 -0.59
N ALA A 52 9.48 6.14 0.32
CA ALA A 52 8.80 5.01 0.95
C ALA A 52 7.56 5.46 1.72
N ALA A 53 7.67 6.56 2.49
CA ALA A 53 6.58 7.18 3.20
C ALA A 53 5.44 7.59 2.25
N PHE A 54 5.79 8.24 1.16
CA PHE A 54 4.84 8.74 0.18
C PHE A 54 4.08 7.60 -0.52
N VAL A 55 4.79 6.54 -0.92
CA VAL A 55 4.15 5.34 -1.49
C VAL A 55 3.19 4.70 -0.49
N THR A 56 3.57 4.63 0.80
CA THR A 56 2.69 4.09 1.85
C THR A 56 1.42 4.95 2.01
N ALA A 57 1.55 6.27 2.03
CA ALA A 57 0.41 7.18 2.13
C ALA A 57 -0.54 7.05 0.94
N ILE A 58 0.00 6.97 -0.28
CA ILE A 58 -0.79 6.76 -1.50
C ILE A 58 -1.52 5.41 -1.46
N GLU A 59 -0.88 4.35 -1.00
CA GLU A 59 -1.52 3.04 -0.88
C GLU A 59 -2.68 3.05 0.12
N VAL A 60 -2.54 3.76 1.24
CA VAL A 60 -3.59 3.90 2.26
C VAL A 60 -4.73 4.78 1.77
N MET A 61 -4.42 5.98 1.21
CA MET A 61 -5.44 6.88 0.67
C MET A 61 -6.13 6.31 -0.57
N GLY A 62 -5.34 5.64 -1.39
CA GLY A 62 -5.81 5.04 -2.62
C GLY A 62 -6.86 3.97 -2.41
N ASP A 63 -6.77 3.27 -1.33
CA ASP A 63 -7.77 2.29 -0.93
C ASP A 63 -9.11 2.95 -0.62
N TYR A 64 -9.10 4.09 0.03
CA TYR A 64 -10.30 4.87 0.30
C TYR A 64 -11.02 5.30 -0.99
N TRP A 65 -10.28 5.77 -1.98
CA TRP A 65 -10.86 6.23 -3.26
C TRP A 65 -11.21 5.10 -4.23
N GLY A 66 -10.49 3.98 -4.15
CA GLY A 66 -10.71 2.84 -5.05
C GLY A 66 -11.82 1.89 -4.58
N PHE A 67 -11.90 1.67 -3.26
CA PHE A 67 -12.76 0.66 -2.66
C PHE A 67 -13.61 1.15 -1.47
N GLY A 68 -13.45 2.41 -1.03
CA GLY A 68 -14.12 2.92 0.17
C GLY A 68 -15.64 2.74 0.14
N ALA A 69 -16.24 2.86 -1.04
CA ALA A 69 -17.68 2.68 -1.24
C ALA A 69 -18.17 1.23 -1.01
N ILE A 70 -17.31 0.23 -1.05
CA ILE A 70 -17.70 -1.19 -0.93
C ILE A 70 -18.20 -1.55 0.47
N CYS A 71 -17.63 -0.92 1.50
CA CYS A 71 -17.97 -1.20 2.90
C CYS A 71 -18.93 -0.17 3.50
N VAL A 72 -19.33 0.82 2.72
CA VAL A 72 -20.24 1.90 3.15
C VAL A 72 -21.68 1.56 2.79
N LYS A 73 -22.60 1.71 3.75
CA LYS A 73 -24.06 1.60 3.53
C LYS A 73 -24.54 2.74 2.63
N GLY A 74 -25.49 2.46 1.75
CA GLY A 74 -26.17 3.47 0.94
C GLY A 74 -25.54 3.76 -0.43
N CYS A 75 -24.60 2.97 -0.88
CA CYS A 75 -24.12 3.03 -2.26
C CYS A 75 -24.92 2.04 -3.12
N LEU A 76 -26.01 2.51 -3.76
CA LEU A 76 -26.97 1.69 -4.52
C LEU A 76 -26.34 0.66 -5.45
N GLY A 77 -25.27 1.02 -6.19
CA GLY A 77 -24.59 0.08 -7.09
C GLY A 77 -23.84 -1.03 -6.35
N MET A 78 -23.29 -0.73 -5.18
CA MET A 78 -22.59 -1.72 -4.36
C MET A 78 -23.57 -2.59 -3.57
N ASP A 79 -24.68 -2.04 -3.11
CA ASP A 79 -25.73 -2.80 -2.43
C ASP A 79 -26.33 -3.83 -3.39
N TYR A 80 -26.55 -3.48 -4.67
CA TYR A 80 -26.96 -4.44 -5.69
C TYR A 80 -25.93 -5.56 -5.92
N LEU A 81 -24.65 -5.24 -6.00
CA LEU A 81 -23.58 -6.26 -6.09
C LEU A 81 -23.55 -7.18 -4.87
N LYS A 82 -23.84 -6.63 -3.69
CA LYS A 82 -23.90 -7.42 -2.46
C LYS A 82 -25.10 -8.37 -2.43
N THR A 83 -26.25 -8.03 -2.96
CA THR A 83 -27.47 -8.85 -2.93
C THR A 83 -27.41 -10.05 -3.87
N SER A 84 -26.66 -10.00 -4.97
CA SER A 84 -26.58 -11.11 -5.91
C SER A 84 -25.46 -12.10 -5.59
N THR A 85 -25.69 -13.38 -5.80
CA THR A 85 -24.65 -14.44 -5.60
C THR A 85 -23.44 -14.23 -6.50
N THR A 86 -23.66 -13.81 -7.75
CA THR A 86 -22.60 -13.47 -8.71
C THR A 86 -21.83 -12.23 -8.29
N GLY A 87 -22.53 -11.20 -7.78
CA GLY A 87 -21.90 -9.97 -7.27
C GLY A 87 -21.05 -10.23 -6.03
N LYS A 88 -21.52 -11.09 -5.10
CA LYS A 88 -20.70 -11.55 -3.96
C LYS A 88 -19.40 -12.20 -4.40
N ALA A 89 -19.47 -13.10 -5.37
CA ALA A 89 -18.29 -13.77 -5.90
C ALA A 89 -17.33 -12.76 -6.57
N MET A 90 -17.88 -11.84 -7.36
CA MET A 90 -17.13 -10.76 -8.01
C MET A 90 -16.42 -9.87 -6.99
N LEU A 91 -17.10 -9.45 -5.94
CA LEU A 91 -16.55 -8.63 -4.89
C LEU A 91 -15.42 -9.35 -4.13
N ARG A 92 -15.62 -10.60 -3.74
CA ARG A 92 -14.58 -11.43 -3.11
C ARG A 92 -13.34 -11.59 -4.00
N ASN A 93 -13.54 -11.83 -5.29
CA ASN A 93 -12.46 -11.94 -6.26
C ASN A 93 -11.68 -10.63 -6.39
N ALA A 94 -12.38 -9.49 -6.45
CA ALA A 94 -11.76 -8.18 -6.54
C ALA A 94 -10.95 -7.83 -5.30
N LEU A 95 -11.48 -8.08 -4.10
CA LEU A 95 -10.78 -7.89 -2.83
C LEU A 95 -9.52 -8.76 -2.73
N MET A 96 -9.61 -10.01 -3.15
CA MET A 96 -8.45 -10.91 -3.16
C MET A 96 -7.40 -10.48 -4.19
N ALA A 97 -7.84 -10.05 -5.37
CA ALA A 97 -6.94 -9.54 -6.40
C ALA A 97 -6.18 -8.29 -5.91
N ASP A 98 -6.85 -7.36 -5.22
CA ASP A 98 -6.20 -6.19 -4.64
C ASP A 98 -5.11 -6.58 -3.63
N LEU A 99 -5.43 -7.50 -2.70
CA LEU A 99 -4.45 -7.98 -1.71
C LEU A 99 -3.21 -8.62 -2.33
N LEU A 100 -3.36 -9.36 -3.44
CA LEU A 100 -2.24 -10.02 -4.12
C LEU A 100 -1.46 -9.07 -5.04
N VAL A 101 -2.13 -8.14 -5.70
CA VAL A 101 -1.50 -7.17 -6.61
C VAL A 101 -0.76 -6.08 -5.84
N ARG A 102 -1.22 -5.74 -4.63
CA ARG A 102 -0.67 -4.64 -3.82
C ARG A 102 0.83 -4.77 -3.53
N PRO A 103 1.38 -5.89 -3.03
CA PRO A 103 2.82 -6.03 -2.82
C PRO A 103 3.64 -5.88 -4.10
N VAL A 104 3.12 -6.39 -5.23
CA VAL A 104 3.79 -6.28 -6.52
C VAL A 104 3.83 -4.83 -6.99
N ARG A 105 2.73 -4.11 -6.87
CA ARG A 105 2.63 -2.69 -7.19
C ARG A 105 3.59 -1.86 -6.35
N ILE A 106 3.63 -2.09 -5.04
CA ILE A 106 4.55 -1.45 -4.11
C ILE A 106 6.00 -1.73 -4.51
N ALA A 107 6.34 -2.97 -4.87
CA ALA A 107 7.68 -3.33 -5.30
C ALA A 107 8.10 -2.54 -6.56
N ILE A 108 7.21 -2.39 -7.55
CA ILE A 108 7.48 -1.60 -8.75
C ILE A 108 7.69 -0.12 -8.40
N CYS A 109 6.83 0.46 -7.55
CA CYS A 109 6.97 1.85 -7.11
C CYS A 109 8.29 2.08 -6.35
N MET A 110 8.64 1.15 -5.45
CA MET A 110 9.88 1.24 -4.69
C MET A 110 11.13 1.03 -5.54
N ALA A 111 11.05 0.28 -6.62
CA ALA A 111 12.16 0.15 -7.56
C ALA A 111 12.54 1.51 -8.17
N LEU A 112 11.56 2.33 -8.53
CA LEU A 112 11.82 3.69 -9.03
C LEU A 112 12.47 4.59 -7.96
N VAL A 113 12.00 4.49 -6.71
CA VAL A 113 12.55 5.24 -5.58
C VAL A 113 13.96 4.78 -5.20
N ALA A 114 14.27 3.49 -5.40
CA ALA A 114 15.58 2.92 -5.08
C ALA A 114 16.69 3.28 -6.07
N VAL A 115 16.36 3.74 -7.27
CA VAL A 115 17.37 4.11 -8.29
C VAL A 115 18.37 5.17 -7.80
N PRO A 116 17.94 6.33 -7.28
CA PRO A 116 18.86 7.34 -6.76
C PRO A 116 19.73 6.80 -5.63
N TYR A 117 19.12 6.05 -4.71
CA TYR A 117 19.85 5.42 -3.60
C TYR A 117 20.97 4.49 -4.10
N GLY A 118 20.66 3.67 -5.11
CA GLY A 118 21.65 2.76 -5.71
C GLY A 118 22.82 3.45 -6.37
N ILE A 119 22.57 4.61 -6.99
CA ILE A 119 23.63 5.41 -7.62
C ILE A 119 24.58 6.02 -6.58
N MET A 120 24.04 6.51 -5.46
CA MET A 120 24.83 7.27 -4.46
C MET A 120 25.45 6.38 -3.38
N VAL A 121 24.73 5.37 -2.91
CA VAL A 121 25.10 4.56 -1.74
C VAL A 121 25.69 3.19 -2.15
N GLY A 122 25.48 2.76 -3.37
CA GLY A 122 26.11 1.58 -3.97
C GLY A 122 25.39 0.25 -3.72
N ASN A 123 24.64 0.06 -2.65
CA ASN A 123 23.89 -1.19 -2.41
C ASN A 123 22.42 -0.95 -2.11
N PRO A 124 21.56 -0.91 -3.15
CA PRO A 124 20.16 -0.62 -3.00
C PRO A 124 19.31 -1.81 -2.51
N VAL A 125 19.83 -3.04 -2.54
CA VAL A 125 19.03 -4.26 -2.31
C VAL A 125 18.42 -4.29 -0.91
N ARG A 126 19.20 -4.02 0.13
CA ARG A 126 18.70 -4.03 1.51
C ARG A 126 17.63 -2.98 1.77
N PRO A 127 17.85 -1.69 1.51
CA PRO A 127 16.84 -0.66 1.75
C PRO A 127 15.62 -0.85 0.84
N PHE A 128 15.79 -1.33 -0.39
CA PHE A 128 14.70 -1.68 -1.29
C PHE A 128 13.80 -2.78 -0.70
N CYS A 129 14.38 -3.93 -0.33
CA CYS A 129 13.61 -5.03 0.25
C CYS A 129 12.92 -4.63 1.56
N LEU A 130 13.63 -3.89 2.43
CA LEU A 130 13.08 -3.39 3.68
C LEU A 130 11.87 -2.47 3.43
N SER A 131 12.00 -1.49 2.53
CA SER A 131 10.93 -0.55 2.24
C SER A 131 9.71 -1.23 1.61
N VAL A 132 9.93 -2.17 0.68
CA VAL A 132 8.84 -2.97 0.07
C VAL A 132 8.09 -3.76 1.13
N LEU A 133 8.80 -4.51 1.97
CA LEU A 133 8.19 -5.34 3.01
C LEU A 133 7.46 -4.51 4.06
N LEU A 134 8.05 -3.41 4.49
CA LEU A 134 7.47 -2.52 5.49
C LEU A 134 6.22 -1.83 4.94
N THR A 135 6.30 -1.23 3.75
CA THR A 135 5.16 -0.58 3.10
C THR A 135 4.04 -1.56 2.79
N ALA A 136 4.37 -2.77 2.30
CA ALA A 136 3.38 -3.81 2.03
C ALA A 136 2.66 -4.26 3.31
N ASN A 137 3.40 -4.49 4.40
CA ASN A 137 2.78 -4.82 5.68
C ASN A 137 1.88 -3.69 6.18
N LEU A 138 2.38 -2.45 6.26
CA LEU A 138 1.59 -1.31 6.73
C LEU A 138 0.32 -1.12 5.90
N SER A 139 0.43 -1.20 4.56
CA SER A 139 -0.73 -1.04 3.69
C SER A 139 -1.74 -2.17 3.86
N VAL A 140 -1.31 -3.43 3.99
CA VAL A 140 -2.21 -4.58 4.19
C VAL A 140 -2.92 -4.50 5.54
N TRP A 141 -2.18 -4.18 6.62
CA TRP A 141 -2.79 -4.04 7.94
C TRP A 141 -3.72 -2.83 8.05
N ALA A 142 -3.39 -1.72 7.39
CA ALA A 142 -4.24 -0.54 7.32
C ALA A 142 -5.61 -0.83 6.72
N LEU A 143 -5.73 -1.81 5.79
CA LEU A 143 -7.01 -2.21 5.19
C LEU A 143 -8.06 -2.65 6.21
N ASN A 144 -7.63 -3.19 7.36
CA ASN A 144 -8.56 -3.58 8.42
C ASN A 144 -9.28 -2.38 9.06
N ILE A 145 -8.78 -1.17 8.81
CA ILE A 145 -9.36 0.08 9.32
C ILE A 145 -9.92 0.90 8.16
N THR A 146 -9.13 1.14 7.13
CA THR A 146 -9.41 2.10 6.05
C THR A 146 -10.69 1.76 5.28
N ARG A 147 -11.02 0.50 5.12
CA ARG A 147 -12.22 0.06 4.40
C ARG A 147 -13.54 0.30 5.13
N TYR A 148 -13.48 0.65 6.41
CA TYR A 148 -14.67 0.88 7.26
C TYR A 148 -14.83 2.33 7.67
N VAL A 149 -13.85 3.17 7.39
CA VAL A 149 -13.86 4.59 7.73
C VAL A 149 -14.55 5.37 6.61
N GLN A 150 -15.59 6.11 6.95
CA GLN A 150 -16.32 6.98 6.03
C GLN A 150 -15.78 8.41 6.00
N SER A 151 -15.12 8.84 7.09
CA SER A 151 -14.62 10.21 7.23
C SER A 151 -13.29 10.40 6.50
N VAL A 152 -13.27 11.33 5.55
CA VAL A 152 -12.06 11.77 4.85
C VAL A 152 -10.99 12.28 5.83
N GLN A 153 -11.42 12.96 6.90
CA GLN A 153 -10.49 13.48 7.92
C GLN A 153 -9.77 12.36 8.66
N VAL A 154 -10.49 11.31 9.09
CA VAL A 154 -9.89 10.16 9.75
C VAL A 154 -8.95 9.43 8.78
N MET A 155 -9.30 9.31 7.51
CA MET A 155 -8.44 8.71 6.49
C MET A 155 -7.17 9.53 6.27
N SER A 156 -7.27 10.85 6.25
CA SER A 156 -6.09 11.73 6.14
C SER A 156 -5.14 11.55 7.32
N VAL A 157 -5.67 11.48 8.55
CA VAL A 157 -4.87 11.23 9.75
C VAL A 157 -4.20 9.86 9.68
N LEU A 158 -4.93 8.80 9.32
CA LEU A 158 -4.37 7.45 9.19
C LEU A 158 -3.27 7.39 8.11
N SER A 159 -3.47 8.06 6.97
CA SER A 159 -2.46 8.12 5.92
C SER A 159 -1.21 8.88 6.36
N MET A 160 -1.36 9.97 7.12
CA MET A 160 -0.23 10.71 7.69
C MET A 160 0.53 9.90 8.75
N LEU A 161 -0.18 9.15 9.59
CA LEU A 161 0.46 8.24 10.56
C LEU A 161 1.23 7.12 9.83
N ALA A 162 0.64 6.52 8.80
CA ALA A 162 1.31 5.50 8.00
C ALA A 162 2.52 6.08 7.24
N TYR A 163 2.41 7.30 6.71
CA TYR A 163 3.51 8.08 6.13
C TYR A 163 4.66 8.25 7.11
N GLY A 164 4.38 8.82 8.29
CA GLY A 164 5.40 9.06 9.30
C GLY A 164 6.06 7.77 9.78
N ALA A 165 5.27 6.73 10.06
CA ALA A 165 5.78 5.46 10.55
C ALA A 165 6.69 4.76 9.52
N SER A 166 6.30 4.72 8.23
CA SER A 166 7.09 4.05 7.20
C SER A 166 8.39 4.81 6.90
N GLY A 167 8.33 6.14 6.74
CA GLY A 167 9.49 6.97 6.47
C GLY A 167 10.51 6.95 7.61
N ALA A 168 10.04 7.17 8.84
CA ALA A 168 10.88 7.14 10.03
C ALA A 168 11.55 5.76 10.22
N ALA A 169 10.79 4.66 10.03
CA ALA A 169 11.34 3.32 10.17
C ALA A 169 12.42 3.03 9.12
N VAL A 170 12.19 3.38 7.85
CA VAL A 170 13.18 3.18 6.78
C VAL A 170 14.43 4.00 7.04
N ILE A 171 14.29 5.30 7.35
CA ILE A 171 15.43 6.18 7.64
C ILE A 171 16.20 5.66 8.87
N TYR A 172 15.50 5.37 9.97
CA TYR A 172 16.13 4.96 11.22
C TYR A 172 16.88 3.63 11.09
N ILE A 173 16.28 2.63 10.47
CA ILE A 173 16.93 1.32 10.25
C ILE A 173 18.12 1.45 9.30
N THR A 174 18.05 2.35 8.31
CA THR A 174 19.12 2.54 7.33
C THR A 174 20.32 3.30 7.92
N ILE A 175 20.07 4.29 8.80
CA ILE A 175 21.13 5.12 9.39
C ILE A 175 21.75 4.48 10.64
N SER A 176 20.95 3.80 11.47
CA SER A 176 21.39 3.23 12.75
C SER A 176 22.33 2.04 12.54
N SER A 177 23.62 2.21 12.91
CA SER A 177 24.61 1.15 12.84
C SER A 177 24.26 -0.09 13.67
N GLY A 178 23.57 0.08 14.78
CA GLY A 178 23.08 -1.02 15.62
C GLY A 178 22.02 -1.86 14.94
N LEU A 179 21.02 -1.21 14.30
CA LEU A 179 19.93 -1.89 13.61
C LEU A 179 20.32 -2.48 12.27
N GLN A 180 21.34 -1.94 11.61
CA GLN A 180 21.85 -2.50 10.34
C GLN A 180 22.25 -3.97 10.48
N LYS A 181 22.79 -4.38 11.63
CA LYS A 181 23.16 -5.78 11.92
C LYS A 181 21.93 -6.69 11.94
N PHE A 182 20.79 -6.17 12.39
CA PHE A 182 19.54 -6.93 12.52
C PHE A 182 18.58 -6.75 11.33
N THR A 183 18.98 -6.00 10.29
CA THR A 183 18.10 -5.72 9.14
C THR A 183 17.57 -7.00 8.49
N TRP A 184 18.37 -8.05 8.37
CA TRP A 184 17.94 -9.33 7.81
C TRP A 184 16.91 -10.02 8.67
N LEU A 185 17.06 -9.97 9.99
CA LEU A 185 16.08 -10.51 10.93
C LEU A 185 14.74 -9.74 10.84
N ILE A 186 14.82 -8.41 10.76
CA ILE A 186 13.64 -7.54 10.58
C ILE A 186 12.94 -7.88 9.26
N MET A 187 13.69 -8.02 8.17
CA MET A 187 13.10 -8.39 6.87
C MET A 187 12.47 -9.78 6.89
N ALA A 188 13.11 -10.75 7.55
CA ALA A 188 12.54 -12.09 7.71
C ALA A 188 11.23 -12.05 8.52
N ALA A 189 11.19 -11.29 9.60
CA ALA A 189 9.97 -11.11 10.39
C ALA A 189 8.86 -10.44 9.56
N LEU A 190 9.16 -9.40 8.81
CA LEU A 190 8.22 -8.72 7.93
C LEU A 190 7.73 -9.63 6.78
N ALA A 191 8.62 -10.49 6.24
CA ALA A 191 8.26 -11.44 5.21
C ALA A 191 7.28 -12.53 5.71
N VAL A 192 7.39 -12.93 6.98
CA VAL A 192 6.42 -13.83 7.62
C VAL A 192 5.13 -13.09 7.98
N LEU A 193 5.23 -11.85 8.45
CA LEU A 193 4.07 -11.04 8.85
C LEU A 193 3.15 -10.70 7.68
N LEU A 194 3.69 -10.54 6.48
CA LEU A 194 2.93 -10.19 5.29
C LEU A 194 1.86 -11.23 4.89
N PRO A 195 2.19 -12.52 4.71
CA PRO A 195 1.16 -13.53 4.40
C PRO A 195 0.16 -13.71 5.55
N VAL A 196 0.60 -13.57 6.80
CA VAL A 196 -0.31 -13.58 7.96
C VAL A 196 -1.27 -12.40 7.89
N GLY A 197 -0.76 -11.19 7.60
CA GLY A 197 -1.56 -10.00 7.40
C GLY A 197 -2.57 -10.17 6.27
N ILE A 198 -2.17 -10.72 5.12
CA ILE A 198 -3.05 -11.01 3.98
C ILE A 198 -4.17 -11.97 4.41
N TYR A 199 -3.83 -13.04 5.13
CA TYR A 199 -4.81 -14.03 5.60
C TYR A 199 -5.83 -13.41 6.58
N VAL A 200 -5.35 -12.68 7.58
CA VAL A 200 -6.19 -12.03 8.60
C VAL A 200 -7.10 -10.98 7.95
N THR A 201 -6.53 -10.11 7.12
CA THR A 201 -7.26 -9.05 6.43
C THR A 201 -8.33 -9.62 5.49
N ARG A 202 -7.99 -10.68 4.72
CA ARG A 202 -8.96 -11.40 3.89
C ARG A 202 -10.14 -11.92 4.71
N ARG A 203 -9.86 -12.61 5.83
CA ARG A 203 -10.89 -13.18 6.69
C ARG A 203 -11.78 -12.10 7.31
N HIS A 204 -11.17 -11.01 7.76
CA HIS A 204 -11.88 -9.88 8.34
C HIS A 204 -12.80 -9.21 7.30
N MET A 205 -12.28 -8.90 6.10
CA MET A 205 -13.06 -8.28 5.04
C MET A 205 -14.24 -9.17 4.59
N TYR A 206 -14.04 -10.47 4.44
CA TYR A 206 -15.12 -11.37 4.03
C TYR A 206 -16.23 -11.43 5.07
N ARG A 207 -15.90 -11.51 6.36
CA ARG A 207 -16.88 -11.48 7.44
C ARG A 207 -17.68 -10.17 7.46
N LYS A 208 -17.02 -9.04 7.27
CA LYS A 208 -17.67 -7.73 7.26
C LYS A 208 -18.55 -7.52 6.03
N VAL A 209 -18.12 -7.99 4.86
CA VAL A 209 -18.95 -7.99 3.67
C VAL A 209 -20.19 -8.86 3.89
N GLU A 210 -20.08 -10.02 4.48
CA GLU A 210 -21.21 -10.88 4.82
C GLU A 210 -22.14 -10.22 5.85
N ALA A 211 -21.62 -9.67 6.93
CA ALA A 211 -22.42 -8.99 7.94
C ALA A 211 -23.19 -7.79 7.37
N SER A 212 -22.67 -7.07 6.39
CA SER A 212 -23.33 -5.94 5.77
C SER A 212 -24.61 -6.29 4.96
N TYR A 213 -24.89 -7.58 4.77
CA TYR A 213 -26.15 -8.07 4.16
C TYR A 213 -27.24 -8.32 5.19
N LEU A 214 -26.87 -8.71 6.41
CA LEU A 214 -27.80 -9.03 7.49
C LEU A 214 -28.41 -7.76 8.10
N ASP A 215 -27.79 -6.61 7.93
CA ASP A 215 -28.24 -5.31 8.44
C ASP A 215 -29.22 -4.58 7.47
N MET A 216 -29.73 -5.24 6.44
CA MET A 216 -30.65 -4.70 5.45
C MET A 216 -32.14 -5.05 5.75
N ASP A 217 -32.41 -5.84 6.80
CA ASP A 217 -33.70 -6.09 7.37
C ASP A 217 -33.96 -5.07 8.52
#